data_ec9b2ffc805d156ce98d1a485baf928e
#
_entry.id   ec9b2ffc805d156ce98d1a485baf928e
#
_cell.length_a   1.000
_cell.length_b   1.000
_cell.length_c   1.000
_cell.angle_alpha   90.00
_cell.angle_beta   90.00
_cell.angle_gamma   90.00
#
_symmetry.space_group_name_H-M   'P 1'
#
loop_
_entity.id
_entity.type
_entity.pdbx_description
1 polymer ?
#
loop_
_entity_poly.entity_id
_entity_poly.type
_entity_poly.pdbx_seq_one_letter_code
_entity_poly.pdbx_strand_id
1 'polypeptide(L)'
;MNNLKSFFPYVRKYRREFLFGIVALIVADCMTLVVPWLIKEFVDVLPQKPASDQLLKYVFFLFLISLILVVGRYGWRKYMFGLSRKIEFDILNDLFSHLLSLDRLWYQKQKTGDLMSRATNDLRAVREFFGLGILILIDAVFVIVMAVTMMVWIDAELTLKVFIPLPVVSILFFSFVKEIGKRHEAVQEHLSRITEHVQENLSGIRVLHAFVQEENEKDKFKKLNQEYIQKNLRVTQMFGIFTPTMVFAVGVAAMISLWMGGRAVIADEITLGSFVAFNGYLMLLSWPMMGIGYVFNLTQKGLVGMARVNEIFLARSSIRDMGEGYIPASSGDLKISGIRFQYSSENQEALKEMDLTISCGQTLGIVGVIGSGKTTLARLLLRFYDPASGDIWIDGKSIQEMPLKGLRDYIGYVSQEPFLFSTSIRSNIALGRENASDFEIEKIVEIAGMTSDLENFPDHLETMIGEKGVTLSGGQKQRIALARALFKNPPLLILDDSFSNLDSEMEEELLRNLKIHFKDTTKIIISHRLSTILNAENIIVMEDG
;
A
#
# COMPACT_ATOMS: atom_id res chain seq x y z
N MET A 1 1.22 -15.97 -14.11
CA MET A 1 0.20 -15.53 -15.09
C MET A 1 -1.18 -15.26 -14.46
N ASN A 2 -1.60 -15.95 -13.38
CA ASN A 2 -2.91 -15.68 -12.74
C ASN A 2 -3.02 -14.27 -12.13
N ASN A 3 -1.94 -13.73 -11.58
CA ASN A 3 -1.96 -12.42 -10.93
C ASN A 3 -2.20 -11.25 -11.90
N LEU A 4 -1.74 -11.36 -13.16
CA LEU A 4 -2.03 -10.36 -14.20
C LEU A 4 -3.52 -10.33 -14.57
N LYS A 5 -4.21 -11.48 -14.52
CA LYS A 5 -5.63 -11.57 -14.87
C LYS A 5 -6.51 -10.79 -13.90
N SER A 6 -6.15 -10.70 -12.63
CA SER A 6 -6.90 -9.97 -11.61
C SER A 6 -6.91 -8.46 -11.86
N PHE A 7 -5.88 -7.93 -12.54
CA PHE A 7 -5.76 -6.50 -12.82
C PHE A 7 -6.26 -6.11 -14.22
N PHE A 8 -6.53 -7.10 -15.08
CA PHE A 8 -7.04 -6.85 -16.43
C PHE A 8 -8.38 -6.07 -16.47
N PRO A 9 -9.35 -6.27 -15.54
CA PRO A 9 -10.57 -5.48 -15.50
C PRO A 9 -10.32 -3.98 -15.39
N TYR A 10 -9.32 -3.56 -14.61
CA TYR A 10 -8.96 -2.14 -14.45
C TYR A 10 -8.44 -1.54 -15.76
N VAL A 11 -7.60 -2.27 -16.49
CA VAL A 11 -7.11 -1.83 -17.82
C VAL A 11 -8.28 -1.75 -18.80
N ARG A 12 -9.19 -2.74 -18.81
CA ARG A 12 -10.34 -2.79 -19.70
C ARG A 12 -11.32 -1.62 -19.47
N LYS A 13 -11.46 -1.16 -18.23
CA LYS A 13 -12.27 0.00 -17.85
C LYS A 13 -11.82 1.26 -18.62
N TYR A 14 -10.52 1.42 -18.83
CA TYR A 14 -9.92 2.60 -19.45
C TYR A 14 -9.38 2.34 -20.87
N ARG A 15 -9.95 1.38 -21.60
CA ARG A 15 -9.49 0.95 -22.94
C ARG A 15 -9.36 2.06 -23.95
N ARG A 16 -10.18 3.12 -23.86
CA ARG A 16 -10.14 4.27 -24.78
C ARG A 16 -8.88 5.09 -24.58
N GLU A 17 -8.57 5.45 -23.33
CA GLU A 17 -7.35 6.19 -22.99
C GLU A 17 -6.10 5.40 -23.35
N PHE A 18 -6.11 4.09 -23.11
CA PHE A 18 -5.04 3.18 -23.50
C PHE A 18 -4.83 3.19 -25.01
N LEU A 19 -5.89 3.09 -25.81
CA LEU A 19 -5.81 3.11 -27.26
C LEU A 19 -5.30 4.48 -27.78
N PHE A 20 -5.82 5.59 -27.26
CA PHE A 20 -5.33 6.92 -27.62
C PHE A 20 -3.85 7.11 -27.28
N GLY A 21 -3.41 6.61 -26.13
CA GLY A 21 -2.00 6.63 -25.74
C GLY A 21 -1.12 5.86 -26.70
N ILE A 22 -1.53 4.64 -27.09
CA ILE A 22 -0.78 3.81 -28.06
C ILE A 22 -0.76 4.46 -29.46
N VAL A 23 -1.88 4.95 -29.93
CA VAL A 23 -1.94 5.63 -31.25
C VAL A 23 -1.02 6.86 -31.27
N ALA A 24 -1.05 7.67 -30.22
CA ALA A 24 -0.16 8.83 -30.11
C ALA A 24 1.33 8.43 -30.06
N LEU A 25 1.66 7.30 -29.39
CA LEU A 25 3.00 6.74 -29.35
C LEU A 25 3.44 6.31 -30.76
N ILE A 26 2.64 5.47 -31.44
CA ILE A 26 2.95 4.97 -32.78
C ILE A 26 3.13 6.13 -33.77
N VAL A 27 2.27 7.15 -33.69
CA VAL A 27 2.43 8.35 -34.55
C VAL A 27 3.75 9.05 -34.28
N ALA A 28 4.14 9.24 -33.03
CA ALA A 28 5.41 9.84 -32.66
C ALA A 28 6.60 9.00 -33.15
N ASP A 29 6.54 7.66 -33.00
CA ASP A 29 7.60 6.75 -33.43
C ASP A 29 7.72 6.70 -34.96
N CYS A 30 6.60 6.67 -35.68
CA CYS A 30 6.59 6.79 -37.13
C CYS A 30 7.26 8.10 -37.59
N MET A 31 6.92 9.22 -36.94
CA MET A 31 7.57 10.50 -37.27
C MET A 31 9.06 10.49 -36.95
N THR A 32 9.48 9.85 -35.86
CA THR A 32 10.91 9.68 -35.53
C THR A 32 11.64 8.88 -36.60
N LEU A 33 11.02 7.84 -37.16
CA LEU A 33 11.60 7.02 -38.24
C LEU A 33 11.63 7.72 -39.61
N VAL A 34 10.73 8.67 -39.85
CA VAL A 34 10.72 9.48 -41.10
C VAL A 34 11.89 10.45 -41.14
N VAL A 35 12.44 10.90 -40.01
CA VAL A 35 13.54 11.86 -39.96
C VAL A 35 14.80 11.40 -40.73
N PRO A 36 15.36 10.19 -40.48
CA PRO A 36 16.51 9.71 -41.26
C PRO A 36 16.19 9.58 -42.75
N TRP A 37 14.96 9.16 -43.10
CA TRP A 37 14.54 9.08 -44.49
C TRP A 37 14.52 10.46 -45.20
N LEU A 38 13.98 11.48 -44.53
CA LEU A 38 13.95 12.82 -45.06
C LEU A 38 15.37 13.41 -45.21
N ILE A 39 16.28 13.09 -44.29
CA ILE A 39 17.69 13.46 -44.38
C ILE A 39 18.35 12.76 -45.57
N LYS A 40 18.01 11.48 -45.86
CA LYS A 40 18.47 10.77 -47.06
C LYS A 40 18.11 11.53 -48.32
N GLU A 41 16.84 11.87 -48.51
CA GLU A 41 16.35 12.60 -49.70
C GLU A 41 17.04 13.96 -49.81
N PHE A 42 17.21 14.68 -48.70
CA PHE A 42 17.93 15.96 -48.68
C PHE A 42 19.39 15.82 -49.17
N VAL A 43 20.12 14.82 -48.64
CA VAL A 43 21.52 14.58 -48.96
C VAL A 43 21.67 14.14 -50.43
N ASP A 44 20.78 13.32 -50.96
CA ASP A 44 20.82 12.80 -52.32
C ASP A 44 20.52 13.87 -53.37
N VAL A 45 19.82 14.96 -53.02
CA VAL A 45 19.54 16.10 -53.89
C VAL A 45 20.68 17.13 -53.91
N LEU A 46 21.51 17.22 -52.85
CA LEU A 46 22.59 18.23 -52.74
C LEU A 46 23.57 18.26 -53.93
N PRO A 47 24.04 17.10 -54.47
CA PRO A 47 24.96 17.11 -55.62
C PRO A 47 24.36 17.71 -56.89
N GLN A 48 23.03 17.72 -57.03
CA GLN A 48 22.29 18.26 -58.17
C GLN A 48 22.22 19.81 -58.16
N LYS A 49 22.80 20.47 -57.11
CA LYS A 49 22.77 21.93 -56.90
C LYS A 49 21.34 22.51 -56.96
N PRO A 50 20.42 22.02 -56.13
CA PRO A 50 19.02 22.40 -56.14
C PRO A 50 18.85 23.90 -55.84
N ALA A 51 17.75 24.49 -56.31
CA ALA A 51 17.39 25.86 -55.98
C ALA A 51 17.12 25.98 -54.45
N SER A 52 17.38 27.15 -53.88
CA SER A 52 17.18 27.42 -52.46
C SER A 52 15.76 27.05 -51.97
N ASP A 53 14.75 27.22 -52.83
CA ASP A 53 13.36 26.88 -52.49
C ASP A 53 13.14 25.37 -52.31
N GLN A 54 13.91 24.53 -53.00
CA GLN A 54 13.84 23.08 -52.82
C GLN A 54 14.45 22.65 -51.46
N LEU A 55 15.56 23.27 -51.06
CA LEU A 55 16.17 23.02 -49.75
C LEU A 55 15.27 23.48 -48.61
N LEU A 56 14.62 24.64 -48.81
CA LEU A 56 13.67 25.18 -47.80
C LEU A 56 12.48 24.23 -47.54
N LYS A 57 12.01 23.50 -48.57
CA LYS A 57 10.97 22.49 -48.41
C LYS A 57 11.36 21.39 -47.42
N TYR A 58 12.58 20.85 -47.51
CA TYR A 58 13.03 19.82 -46.56
C TYR A 58 13.13 20.35 -45.13
N VAL A 59 13.62 21.59 -44.96
CA VAL A 59 13.65 22.24 -43.64
C VAL A 59 12.24 22.45 -43.10
N PHE A 60 11.28 22.85 -43.94
CA PHE A 60 9.89 23.00 -43.56
C PHE A 60 9.25 21.65 -43.15
N PHE A 61 9.52 20.56 -43.88
CA PHE A 61 9.04 19.25 -43.54
C PHE A 61 9.64 18.74 -42.21
N LEU A 62 10.94 18.97 -41.97
CA LEU A 62 11.56 18.65 -40.67
C LEU A 62 10.93 19.44 -39.52
N PHE A 63 10.61 20.69 -39.72
CA PHE A 63 9.89 21.51 -38.75
C PHE A 63 8.49 20.95 -38.47
N LEU A 64 7.73 20.61 -39.53
CA LEU A 64 6.39 20.02 -39.40
C LEU A 64 6.42 18.67 -38.64
N ILE A 65 7.37 17.79 -39.00
CA ILE A 65 7.59 16.52 -38.31
C ILE A 65 7.91 16.77 -36.84
N SER A 66 8.77 17.72 -36.52
CA SER A 66 9.12 18.07 -35.14
C SER A 66 7.92 18.56 -34.35
N LEU A 67 7.01 19.32 -34.97
CA LEU A 67 5.76 19.76 -34.34
C LEU A 67 4.83 18.57 -34.03
N ILE A 68 4.67 17.66 -35.02
CA ILE A 68 3.88 16.44 -34.83
C ILE A 68 4.47 15.56 -33.73
N LEU A 69 5.80 15.44 -33.67
CA LEU A 69 6.52 14.73 -32.61
C LEU A 69 6.22 15.31 -31.22
N VAL A 70 6.23 16.62 -31.06
CA VAL A 70 5.92 17.28 -29.79
C VAL A 70 4.49 16.96 -29.36
N VAL A 71 3.52 17.08 -30.27
CA VAL A 71 2.11 16.79 -30.01
C VAL A 71 1.92 15.29 -29.66
N GLY A 72 2.51 14.40 -30.46
CA GLY A 72 2.46 12.95 -30.22
C GLY A 72 3.09 12.55 -28.89
N ARG A 73 4.28 13.08 -28.57
CA ARG A 73 4.98 12.84 -27.31
C ARG A 73 4.22 13.39 -26.10
N TYR A 74 3.58 14.54 -26.21
CA TYR A 74 2.69 15.05 -25.17
C TYR A 74 1.45 14.17 -25.03
N GLY A 75 0.84 13.77 -26.15
CA GLY A 75 -0.36 12.93 -26.17
C GLY A 75 -0.18 11.61 -25.43
N TRP A 76 0.82 10.82 -25.83
CA TRP A 76 1.03 9.53 -25.17
C TRP A 76 1.39 9.68 -23.68
N ARG A 77 2.19 10.69 -23.31
CA ARG A 77 2.49 10.95 -21.88
C ARG A 77 1.24 11.26 -21.09
N LYS A 78 0.40 12.16 -21.59
CA LYS A 78 -0.86 12.53 -20.95
C LYS A 78 -1.78 11.32 -20.74
N TYR A 79 -1.99 10.52 -21.78
CA TYR A 79 -2.91 9.39 -21.72
C TYR A 79 -2.34 8.21 -20.92
N MET A 80 -1.10 7.80 -21.15
CA MET A 80 -0.53 6.63 -20.48
C MET A 80 -0.23 6.87 -18.99
N PHE A 81 0.35 8.03 -18.65
CA PHE A 81 0.53 8.37 -17.22
C PHE A 81 -0.80 8.66 -16.53
N GLY A 82 -1.73 9.31 -17.20
CA GLY A 82 -3.08 9.52 -16.68
C GLY A 82 -3.79 8.20 -16.40
N LEU A 83 -3.72 7.25 -17.33
CA LEU A 83 -4.24 5.90 -17.21
C LEU A 83 -3.68 5.18 -15.99
N SER A 84 -2.35 5.15 -15.87
CA SER A 84 -1.69 4.44 -14.76
C SER A 84 -2.09 4.97 -13.38
N ARG A 85 -2.32 6.30 -13.28
CA ARG A 85 -2.81 6.95 -12.05
C ARG A 85 -4.27 6.61 -11.74
N LYS A 86 -5.13 6.53 -12.77
CA LYS A 86 -6.53 6.11 -12.58
C LYS A 86 -6.62 4.65 -12.14
N ILE A 87 -5.80 3.77 -12.70
CA ILE A 87 -5.71 2.37 -12.28
C ILE A 87 -5.24 2.28 -10.82
N GLU A 88 -4.18 3.00 -10.44
CA GLU A 88 -3.70 3.07 -9.05
C GLU A 88 -4.80 3.51 -8.09
N PHE A 89 -5.55 4.56 -8.44
CA PHE A 89 -6.66 5.08 -7.64
C PHE A 89 -7.78 4.05 -7.44
N ASP A 90 -8.21 3.40 -8.52
CA ASP A 90 -9.26 2.37 -8.43
C ASP A 90 -8.82 1.20 -7.56
N ILE A 91 -7.60 0.67 -7.78
CA ILE A 91 -7.08 -0.44 -7.00
C ILE A 91 -6.95 -0.06 -5.52
N LEU A 92 -6.49 1.16 -5.22
CA LEU A 92 -6.33 1.63 -3.83
C LEU A 92 -7.68 1.71 -3.11
N ASN A 93 -8.71 2.23 -3.78
CA ASN A 93 -10.06 2.31 -3.22
C ASN A 93 -10.65 0.92 -2.98
N ASP A 94 -10.54 0.02 -3.96
CA ASP A 94 -11.02 -1.36 -3.83
C ASP A 94 -10.26 -2.11 -2.73
N LEU A 95 -8.93 -1.92 -2.65
CA LEU A 95 -8.08 -2.50 -1.61
C LEU A 95 -8.48 -2.02 -0.22
N PHE A 96 -8.70 -0.70 -0.07
CA PHE A 96 -9.11 -0.13 1.22
C PHE A 96 -10.51 -0.63 1.62
N SER A 97 -11.45 -0.65 0.70
CA SER A 97 -12.80 -1.18 0.93
C SER A 97 -12.76 -2.65 1.33
N HIS A 98 -11.91 -3.44 0.66
CA HIS A 98 -11.73 -4.86 0.99
C HIS A 98 -11.08 -5.06 2.36
N LEU A 99 -10.03 -4.29 2.68
CA LEU A 99 -9.41 -4.32 4.01
C LEU A 99 -10.44 -4.05 5.11
N LEU A 100 -11.32 -3.04 4.95
CA LEU A 100 -12.36 -2.75 5.95
C LEU A 100 -13.38 -3.89 6.14
N SER A 101 -13.52 -4.80 5.17
CA SER A 101 -14.42 -5.97 5.25
C SER A 101 -13.80 -7.19 5.94
N LEU A 102 -12.49 -7.20 6.17
CA LEU A 102 -11.78 -8.32 6.78
C LEU A 102 -11.93 -8.33 8.31
N ASP A 103 -11.91 -9.53 8.90
CA ASP A 103 -12.09 -9.73 10.33
C ASP A 103 -10.81 -9.52 11.14
N ARG A 104 -10.98 -9.48 12.45
CA ARG A 104 -9.88 -9.29 13.41
C ARG A 104 -8.85 -10.44 13.37
N LEU A 105 -9.29 -11.65 13.09
CA LEU A 105 -8.42 -12.84 13.07
C LEU A 105 -7.39 -12.73 11.93
N TRP A 106 -7.82 -12.20 10.79
CA TRP A 106 -6.92 -11.91 9.69
C TRP A 106 -5.90 -10.82 10.05
N TYR A 107 -6.35 -9.71 10.67
CA TYR A 107 -5.47 -8.61 11.08
C TYR A 107 -4.42 -9.01 12.11
N GLN A 108 -4.73 -9.95 13.03
CA GLN A 108 -3.76 -10.45 14.02
C GLN A 108 -2.54 -11.14 13.38
N LYS A 109 -2.72 -11.71 12.20
CA LYS A 109 -1.65 -12.39 11.43
C LYS A 109 -0.83 -11.42 10.57
N GLN A 110 -1.26 -10.16 10.46
CA GLN A 110 -0.64 -9.16 9.58
C GLN A 110 0.08 -8.08 10.39
N LYS A 111 1.21 -7.63 9.86
CA LYS A 111 1.89 -6.44 10.39
C LYS A 111 1.35 -5.20 9.68
N THR A 112 0.95 -4.17 10.42
CA THR A 112 0.44 -2.91 9.84
C THR A 112 1.42 -2.30 8.83
N GLY A 113 2.73 -2.34 9.12
CA GLY A 113 3.77 -1.85 8.21
C GLY A 113 3.81 -2.60 6.87
N ASP A 114 3.54 -3.93 6.85
CA ASP A 114 3.47 -4.70 5.61
C ASP A 114 2.24 -4.31 4.79
N LEU A 115 1.08 -4.14 5.42
CA LEU A 115 -0.14 -3.66 4.75
C LEU A 115 0.06 -2.27 4.15
N MET A 116 0.69 -1.36 4.87
CA MET A 116 1.04 -0.03 4.37
C MET A 116 2.01 -0.10 3.19
N SER A 117 3.02 -0.99 3.25
CA SER A 117 3.95 -1.21 2.14
C SER A 117 3.24 -1.74 0.88
N ARG A 118 2.27 -2.66 1.05
CA ARG A 118 1.46 -3.19 -0.06
C ARG A 118 0.58 -2.09 -0.69
N ALA A 119 -0.04 -1.24 0.13
CA ALA A 119 -0.88 -0.13 -0.33
C ALA A 119 -0.08 1.03 -0.98
N THR A 120 1.23 1.14 -0.71
CA THR A 120 2.07 2.24 -1.21
C THR A 120 3.12 1.75 -2.20
N ASN A 121 4.12 0.99 -1.74
CA ASN A 121 5.27 0.60 -2.56
C ASN A 121 4.92 -0.42 -3.63
N ASP A 122 4.17 -1.47 -3.26
CA ASP A 122 3.79 -2.53 -4.20
C ASP A 122 2.80 -1.99 -5.23
N LEU A 123 1.82 -1.17 -4.81
CA LEU A 123 0.89 -0.51 -5.73
C LEU A 123 1.60 0.48 -6.66
N ARG A 124 2.62 1.19 -6.18
CA ARG A 124 3.48 2.03 -7.03
C ARG A 124 4.19 1.21 -8.10
N ALA A 125 4.74 0.04 -7.74
CA ALA A 125 5.37 -0.87 -8.70
C ALA A 125 4.38 -1.37 -9.76
N VAL A 126 3.14 -1.68 -9.37
CA VAL A 126 2.04 -2.03 -10.28
C VAL A 126 1.73 -0.87 -11.23
N ARG A 127 1.60 0.35 -10.72
CA ARG A 127 1.39 1.55 -11.54
C ARG A 127 2.50 1.78 -12.54
N GLU A 128 3.77 1.67 -12.11
CA GLU A 128 4.93 1.87 -12.97
C GLU A 128 4.98 0.83 -14.10
N PHE A 129 4.60 -0.41 -13.81
CA PHE A 129 4.47 -1.45 -14.82
C PHE A 129 3.40 -1.10 -15.87
N PHE A 130 2.17 -0.73 -15.44
CA PHE A 130 1.08 -0.39 -16.37
C PHE A 130 1.32 0.94 -17.11
N GLY A 131 2.06 1.87 -16.53
CA GLY A 131 2.43 3.14 -17.16
C GLY A 131 3.67 3.00 -18.04
N LEU A 132 4.83 3.14 -17.42
CA LEU A 132 6.13 3.14 -18.10
C LEU A 132 6.51 1.78 -18.68
N GLY A 133 6.24 0.67 -17.95
CA GLY A 133 6.69 -0.65 -18.37
C GLY A 133 6.10 -1.08 -19.70
N ILE A 134 4.77 -1.05 -19.82
CA ILE A 134 4.06 -1.41 -21.06
C ILE A 134 4.43 -0.44 -22.18
N LEU A 135 4.51 0.85 -21.87
CA LEU A 135 4.83 1.88 -22.84
C LEU A 135 6.20 1.67 -23.48
N ILE A 136 7.27 1.56 -22.66
CA ILE A 136 8.64 1.37 -23.17
C ILE A 136 8.75 0.03 -23.90
N LEU A 137 8.00 -1.00 -23.50
CA LEU A 137 7.97 -2.27 -24.22
C LEU A 137 7.42 -2.11 -25.63
N ILE A 138 6.28 -1.41 -25.79
CA ILE A 138 5.65 -1.17 -27.08
C ILE A 138 6.56 -0.29 -27.95
N ASP A 139 7.08 0.81 -27.40
CA ASP A 139 8.02 1.73 -28.06
C ASP A 139 9.26 0.99 -28.56
N ALA A 140 9.92 0.22 -27.69
CA ALA A 140 11.13 -0.51 -28.03
C ALA A 140 10.89 -1.54 -29.15
N VAL A 141 9.83 -2.34 -29.04
CA VAL A 141 9.50 -3.35 -30.06
C VAL A 141 9.17 -2.67 -31.39
N PHE A 142 8.37 -1.61 -31.38
CA PHE A 142 7.98 -0.92 -32.61
C PHE A 142 9.18 -0.26 -33.28
N VAL A 143 9.99 0.49 -32.53
CA VAL A 143 11.17 1.19 -33.08
C VAL A 143 12.20 0.18 -33.59
N ILE A 144 12.49 -0.90 -32.87
CA ILE A 144 13.43 -1.94 -33.33
C ILE A 144 12.95 -2.57 -34.65
N VAL A 145 11.70 -3.03 -34.69
CA VAL A 145 11.15 -3.70 -35.89
C VAL A 145 11.19 -2.77 -37.09
N MET A 146 10.73 -1.52 -36.91
CA MET A 146 10.66 -0.57 -38.02
C MET A 146 12.05 -0.06 -38.47
N ALA A 147 12.95 0.23 -37.51
CA ALA A 147 14.31 0.68 -37.85
C ALA A 147 15.09 -0.43 -38.59
N VAL A 148 15.00 -1.67 -38.12
CA VAL A 148 15.63 -2.83 -38.79
C VAL A 148 15.02 -3.04 -40.19
N THR A 149 13.70 -2.91 -40.34
CA THR A 149 13.04 -3.02 -41.65
C THR A 149 13.55 -1.95 -42.60
N MET A 150 13.69 -0.70 -42.15
CA MET A 150 14.24 0.39 -42.96
C MET A 150 15.71 0.15 -43.32
N MET A 151 16.54 -0.35 -42.42
CA MET A 151 17.94 -0.70 -42.69
C MET A 151 18.05 -1.82 -43.74
N VAL A 152 17.23 -2.91 -43.59
CA VAL A 152 17.18 -4.01 -44.58
C VAL A 152 16.72 -3.51 -45.94
N TRP A 153 15.79 -2.55 -45.99
CA TRP A 153 15.30 -1.98 -47.23
C TRP A 153 16.33 -1.10 -47.93
N ILE A 154 17.23 -0.42 -47.19
CA ILE A 154 18.35 0.33 -47.73
C ILE A 154 19.41 -0.62 -48.30
N ASP A 155 19.89 -1.55 -47.48
CA ASP A 155 20.86 -2.58 -47.85
C ASP A 155 20.81 -3.76 -46.85
N ALA A 156 20.33 -4.90 -47.30
CA ALA A 156 20.19 -6.10 -46.48
C ALA A 156 21.56 -6.71 -46.11
N GLU A 157 22.53 -6.68 -47.02
CA GLU A 157 23.87 -7.24 -46.80
C GLU A 157 24.63 -6.41 -45.76
N LEU A 158 24.60 -5.09 -45.88
CA LEU A 158 25.20 -4.16 -44.92
C LEU A 158 24.56 -4.33 -43.55
N THR A 159 23.21 -4.47 -43.47
CA THR A 159 22.48 -4.69 -42.23
C THR A 159 22.95 -5.96 -41.55
N LEU A 160 23.04 -7.08 -42.26
CA LEU A 160 23.50 -8.36 -41.70
C LEU A 160 24.93 -8.24 -41.12
N LYS A 161 25.83 -7.56 -41.86
CA LYS A 161 27.23 -7.38 -41.45
C LYS A 161 27.36 -6.48 -40.20
N VAL A 162 26.57 -5.40 -40.11
CA VAL A 162 26.55 -4.50 -38.96
C VAL A 162 25.97 -5.20 -37.73
N PHE A 163 25.13 -6.22 -37.92
CA PHE A 163 24.54 -6.98 -36.82
C PHE A 163 25.42 -8.17 -36.35
N ILE A 164 26.52 -8.52 -37.02
CA ILE A 164 27.45 -9.56 -36.59
C ILE A 164 27.94 -9.40 -35.13
N PRO A 165 28.27 -8.18 -34.64
CA PRO A 165 28.67 -8.01 -33.23
C PRO A 165 27.55 -8.14 -32.22
N LEU A 166 26.27 -8.03 -32.62
CA LEU A 166 25.11 -8.01 -31.72
C LEU A 166 25.01 -9.24 -30.80
N PRO A 167 25.19 -10.48 -31.26
CA PRO A 167 25.17 -11.64 -30.35
C PRO A 167 26.22 -11.54 -29.23
N VAL A 168 27.43 -11.09 -29.56
CA VAL A 168 28.51 -10.90 -28.57
C VAL A 168 28.13 -9.82 -27.56
N VAL A 169 27.62 -8.68 -28.06
CA VAL A 169 27.12 -7.57 -27.24
C VAL A 169 26.00 -8.04 -26.33
N SER A 170 25.05 -8.83 -26.84
CA SER A 170 23.94 -9.36 -26.07
C SER A 170 24.42 -10.30 -24.94
N ILE A 171 25.35 -11.19 -25.22
CA ILE A 171 25.93 -12.08 -24.20
C ILE A 171 26.63 -11.27 -23.11
N LEU A 172 27.45 -10.29 -23.51
CA LEU A 172 28.10 -9.38 -22.57
C LEU A 172 27.07 -8.61 -21.72
N PHE A 173 26.04 -8.04 -22.36
CA PHE A 173 24.98 -7.31 -21.69
C PHE A 173 24.30 -8.18 -20.62
N PHE A 174 23.81 -9.36 -20.96
CA PHE A 174 23.16 -10.27 -20.01
C PHE A 174 24.09 -10.70 -18.89
N SER A 175 25.37 -10.92 -19.16
CA SER A 175 26.38 -11.26 -18.14
C SER A 175 26.57 -10.10 -17.15
N PHE A 176 26.70 -8.87 -17.65
CA PHE A 176 26.81 -7.68 -16.80
C PHE A 176 25.56 -7.44 -15.96
N VAL A 177 24.37 -7.51 -16.57
CA VAL A 177 23.09 -7.31 -15.86
C VAL A 177 22.92 -8.33 -14.74
N LYS A 178 23.26 -9.58 -14.98
CA LYS A 178 23.20 -10.64 -13.96
C LYS A 178 24.16 -10.37 -12.81
N GLU A 179 25.40 -9.99 -13.11
CA GLU A 179 26.43 -9.76 -12.08
C GLU A 179 26.12 -8.46 -11.28
N ILE A 180 25.68 -7.39 -11.94
CA ILE A 180 25.23 -6.15 -11.28
C ILE A 180 24.04 -6.46 -10.36
N GLY A 181 23.06 -7.25 -10.82
CA GLY A 181 21.91 -7.65 -10.03
C GLY A 181 22.31 -8.36 -8.74
N LYS A 182 23.19 -9.36 -8.83
CA LYS A 182 23.70 -10.10 -7.67
C LYS A 182 24.44 -9.21 -6.67
N ARG A 183 25.28 -8.29 -7.14
CA ARG A 183 26.01 -7.36 -6.28
C ARG A 183 25.06 -6.33 -5.65
N HIS A 184 24.08 -5.87 -6.39
CA HIS A 184 23.07 -4.95 -5.87
C HIS A 184 22.22 -5.60 -4.76
N GLU A 185 21.85 -6.87 -4.90
CA GLU A 185 21.17 -7.64 -3.87
C GLU A 185 22.00 -7.71 -2.58
N ALA A 186 23.31 -7.98 -2.69
CA ALA A 186 24.22 -7.98 -1.54
C ALA A 186 24.37 -6.59 -0.87
N VAL A 187 24.22 -5.50 -1.63
CA VAL A 187 24.15 -4.12 -1.09
C VAL A 187 22.85 -3.91 -0.33
N GLN A 188 21.71 -4.34 -0.90
CA GLN A 188 20.40 -4.19 -0.27
C GLN A 188 20.29 -5.00 1.03
N GLU A 189 20.80 -6.24 1.04
CA GLU A 189 20.85 -7.06 2.25
C GLU A 189 21.65 -6.37 3.36
N HIS A 190 22.79 -5.79 3.00
CA HIS A 190 23.62 -5.08 3.97
C HIS A 190 22.98 -3.76 4.46
N LEU A 191 22.29 -3.04 3.56
CA LEU A 191 21.53 -1.86 3.93
C LEU A 191 20.39 -2.20 4.91
N SER A 192 19.75 -3.35 4.74
CA SER A 192 18.75 -3.84 5.69
C SER A 192 19.33 -4.05 7.07
N ARG A 193 20.55 -4.65 7.18
CA ARG A 193 21.26 -4.82 8.46
C ARG A 193 21.61 -3.48 9.12
N ILE A 194 22.03 -2.49 8.34
CA ILE A 194 22.29 -1.13 8.86
C ILE A 194 20.99 -0.52 9.39
N THR A 195 19.89 -0.63 8.63
CA THR A 195 18.59 -0.08 9.02
C THR A 195 18.06 -0.74 10.30
N GLU A 196 18.18 -2.05 10.41
CA GLU A 196 17.80 -2.83 11.59
C GLU A 196 18.62 -2.40 12.82
N HIS A 197 19.94 -2.27 12.68
CA HIS A 197 20.84 -1.78 13.75
C HIS A 197 20.48 -0.36 14.22
N VAL A 198 20.21 0.55 13.27
CA VAL A 198 19.78 1.93 13.59
C VAL A 198 18.42 1.92 14.29
N GLN A 199 17.46 1.15 13.80
CA GLN A 199 16.12 1.04 14.40
C GLN A 199 16.19 0.50 15.83
N GLU A 200 17.01 -0.54 16.07
CA GLU A 200 17.23 -1.11 17.40
C GLU A 200 17.81 -0.06 18.35
N ASN A 201 18.87 0.63 17.93
CA ASN A 201 19.54 1.65 18.73
C ASN A 201 18.63 2.84 19.05
N LEU A 202 17.84 3.32 18.07
CA LEU A 202 16.90 4.41 18.30
C LEU A 202 15.75 3.99 19.22
N SER A 203 15.25 2.76 19.08
CA SER A 203 14.22 2.21 19.97
C SER A 203 14.74 2.02 21.38
N GLY A 204 16.01 1.62 21.53
CA GLY A 204 16.69 1.39 22.80
C GLY A 204 17.50 2.59 23.32
N ILE A 205 17.34 3.80 22.78
CA ILE A 205 18.23 4.94 23.05
C ILE A 205 18.37 5.26 24.56
N ARG A 206 17.27 5.13 25.32
CA ARG A 206 17.29 5.34 26.77
C ARG A 206 18.20 4.33 27.50
N VAL A 207 18.23 3.10 27.02
CA VAL A 207 19.08 2.03 27.57
C VAL A 207 20.53 2.32 27.21
N LEU A 208 20.81 2.70 25.95
CA LEU A 208 22.17 3.06 25.52
C LEU A 208 22.75 4.19 26.37
N HIS A 209 21.97 5.25 26.60
CA HIS A 209 22.38 6.37 27.47
C HIS A 209 22.55 5.94 28.92
N ALA A 210 21.65 5.11 29.47
CA ALA A 210 21.73 4.63 30.85
C ALA A 210 23.00 3.77 31.11
N PHE A 211 23.46 3.04 30.07
CA PHE A 211 24.63 2.17 30.16
C PHE A 211 25.88 2.76 29.49
N VAL A 212 25.84 4.02 29.02
CA VAL A 212 26.97 4.75 28.40
C VAL A 212 27.61 3.94 27.26
N GLN A 213 26.76 3.40 26.34
CA GLN A 213 27.22 2.54 25.24
C GLN A 213 27.33 3.27 23.88
N GLU A 214 27.21 4.59 23.85
CA GLU A 214 27.17 5.38 22.61
C GLU A 214 28.42 5.19 21.74
N GLU A 215 29.63 5.19 22.35
CA GLU A 215 30.87 5.03 21.59
C GLU A 215 30.99 3.62 21.00
N ASN A 216 30.59 2.60 21.76
CA ASN A 216 30.63 1.22 21.29
C ASN A 216 29.68 1.03 20.09
N GLU A 217 28.46 1.61 20.14
CA GLU A 217 27.49 1.54 19.05
C GLU A 217 27.92 2.36 17.83
N LYS A 218 28.59 3.52 18.02
CA LYS A 218 29.22 4.27 16.92
C LYS A 218 30.29 3.45 16.19
N ASP A 219 31.11 2.73 16.92
CA ASP A 219 32.17 1.90 16.33
C ASP A 219 31.59 0.72 15.54
N LYS A 220 30.54 0.07 16.06
CA LYS A 220 29.79 -0.97 15.34
C LYS A 220 29.16 -0.43 14.05
N PHE A 221 28.46 0.70 14.15
CA PHE A 221 27.87 1.37 12.99
C PHE A 221 28.93 1.76 11.95
N LYS A 222 30.07 2.27 12.37
CA LYS A 222 31.18 2.64 11.49
C LYS A 222 31.70 1.43 10.68
N LYS A 223 31.83 0.27 11.33
CA LYS A 223 32.22 -0.98 10.65
C LYS A 223 31.18 -1.40 9.59
N LEU A 224 29.91 -1.43 9.97
CA LEU A 224 28.81 -1.73 9.04
C LEU A 224 28.79 -0.76 7.86
N ASN A 225 28.97 0.53 8.11
CA ASN A 225 28.99 1.54 7.06
C ASN A 225 30.21 1.40 6.11
N GLN A 226 31.38 1.03 6.65
CA GLN A 226 32.55 0.75 5.82
C GLN A 226 32.34 -0.45 4.89
N GLU A 227 31.74 -1.52 5.38
CA GLU A 227 31.37 -2.68 4.55
C GLU A 227 30.35 -2.30 3.46
N TYR A 228 29.36 -1.48 3.81
CA TYR A 228 28.37 -0.96 2.86
C TYR A 228 29.03 -0.16 1.73
N ILE A 229 29.95 0.74 2.08
CA ILE A 229 30.71 1.53 1.09
C ILE A 229 31.49 0.59 0.15
N GLN A 230 32.20 -0.42 0.69
CA GLN A 230 32.96 -1.36 -0.14
C GLN A 230 32.07 -2.15 -1.10
N LYS A 231 30.92 -2.63 -0.63
CA LYS A 231 29.96 -3.34 -1.48
C LYS A 231 29.40 -2.42 -2.57
N ASN A 232 29.05 -1.18 -2.21
CA ASN A 232 28.51 -0.19 -3.15
C ASN A 232 29.54 0.24 -4.21
N LEU A 233 30.81 0.42 -3.80
CA LEU A 233 31.90 0.71 -4.72
C LEU A 233 32.09 -0.41 -5.76
N ARG A 234 31.94 -1.69 -5.38
CA ARG A 234 32.00 -2.81 -6.32
C ARG A 234 30.87 -2.77 -7.35
N VAL A 235 29.66 -2.35 -6.96
CA VAL A 235 28.54 -2.12 -7.89
C VAL A 235 28.87 -0.95 -8.82
N THR A 236 29.34 0.17 -8.27
CA THR A 236 29.72 1.37 -9.06
C THR A 236 30.84 1.07 -10.07
N GLN A 237 31.84 0.28 -9.67
CA GLN A 237 32.91 -0.16 -10.59
C GLN A 237 32.35 -0.99 -11.75
N MET A 238 31.37 -1.88 -11.48
CA MET A 238 30.73 -2.64 -12.55
C MET A 238 29.99 -1.73 -13.53
N PHE A 239 29.26 -0.73 -13.04
CA PHE A 239 28.63 0.28 -13.91
C PHE A 239 29.67 1.11 -14.68
N GLY A 240 30.78 1.44 -14.02
CA GLY A 240 31.91 2.15 -14.63
C GLY A 240 32.55 1.40 -15.81
N ILE A 241 32.54 0.06 -15.80
CA ILE A 241 33.00 -0.79 -16.92
C ILE A 241 31.87 -1.02 -17.93
N PHE A 242 30.65 -1.27 -17.45
CA PHE A 242 29.49 -1.58 -18.29
C PHE A 242 29.20 -0.48 -19.32
N THR A 243 29.11 0.77 -18.87
CA THR A 243 28.73 1.90 -19.75
C THR A 243 29.73 2.11 -20.90
N PRO A 244 31.06 2.22 -20.67
CA PRO A 244 32.02 2.31 -21.77
C PRO A 244 32.02 1.09 -22.70
N THR A 245 31.82 -0.12 -22.15
CA THR A 245 31.75 -1.34 -22.95
C THR A 245 30.57 -1.31 -23.93
N MET A 246 29.39 -0.82 -23.47
CA MET A 246 28.23 -0.67 -24.35
C MET A 246 28.44 0.40 -25.43
N VAL A 247 29.03 1.54 -25.05
CA VAL A 247 29.38 2.59 -26.01
C VAL A 247 30.39 2.08 -27.05
N PHE A 248 31.40 1.33 -26.62
CA PHE A 248 32.37 0.70 -27.51
C PHE A 248 31.71 -0.28 -28.48
N ALA A 249 30.76 -1.09 -28.00
CA ALA A 249 30.05 -2.04 -28.85
C ALA A 249 29.21 -1.36 -29.94
N VAL A 250 28.54 -0.25 -29.63
CA VAL A 250 27.83 0.58 -30.60
C VAL A 250 28.85 1.23 -31.58
N GLY A 251 30.00 1.68 -31.06
CA GLY A 251 31.11 2.23 -31.87
C GLY A 251 31.65 1.21 -32.88
N VAL A 252 31.76 -0.07 -32.51
CA VAL A 252 32.16 -1.14 -33.46
C VAL A 252 31.14 -1.31 -34.57
N ALA A 253 29.86 -1.30 -34.26
CA ALA A 253 28.80 -1.37 -35.28
C ALA A 253 28.85 -0.15 -36.21
N ALA A 254 29.07 1.04 -35.68
CA ALA A 254 29.25 2.27 -36.47
C ALA A 254 30.53 2.25 -37.34
N MET A 255 31.62 1.67 -36.82
CA MET A 255 32.86 1.48 -37.57
C MET A 255 32.68 0.52 -38.77
N ILE A 256 31.97 -0.60 -38.55
CA ILE A 256 31.62 -1.55 -39.61
C ILE A 256 30.75 -0.86 -40.65
N SER A 257 29.72 -0.11 -40.21
CA SER A 257 28.86 0.66 -41.09
C SER A 257 29.65 1.69 -41.92
N LEU A 258 30.56 2.44 -41.27
CA LEU A 258 31.38 3.43 -41.95
C LEU A 258 32.30 2.80 -42.99
N TRP A 259 32.98 1.72 -42.66
CA TRP A 259 33.91 1.04 -43.57
C TRP A 259 33.20 0.36 -44.72
N MET A 260 32.19 -0.48 -44.44
CA MET A 260 31.51 -1.24 -45.48
C MET A 260 30.49 -0.42 -46.24
N GLY A 261 29.70 0.43 -45.55
CA GLY A 261 28.76 1.34 -46.18
C GLY A 261 29.48 2.41 -47.01
N GLY A 262 30.64 2.92 -46.53
CA GLY A 262 31.48 3.83 -47.33
C GLY A 262 32.02 3.18 -48.62
N ARG A 263 32.40 1.89 -48.57
CA ARG A 263 32.78 1.12 -49.76
C ARG A 263 31.60 0.96 -50.74
N ALA A 264 30.40 0.66 -50.20
CA ALA A 264 29.20 0.51 -51.02
C ALA A 264 28.81 1.84 -51.71
N VAL A 265 29.03 2.99 -51.05
CA VAL A 265 28.85 4.32 -51.64
C VAL A 265 29.86 4.55 -52.77
N ILE A 266 31.16 4.21 -52.57
CA ILE A 266 32.20 4.36 -53.58
C ILE A 266 31.95 3.42 -54.79
N ALA A 267 31.34 2.25 -54.57
CA ALA A 267 30.97 1.29 -55.60
C ALA A 267 29.63 1.61 -56.29
N ASP A 268 28.98 2.74 -55.96
CA ASP A 268 27.65 3.15 -56.44
C ASP A 268 26.53 2.12 -56.13
N GLU A 269 26.72 1.23 -55.14
CA GLU A 269 25.72 0.27 -54.71
C GLU A 269 24.61 0.93 -53.88
N ILE A 270 24.97 1.95 -53.08
CA ILE A 270 24.02 2.77 -52.29
C ILE A 270 24.36 4.26 -52.46
N THR A 271 23.36 5.13 -52.31
CA THR A 271 23.56 6.58 -52.33
C THR A 271 24.17 7.08 -51.03
N LEU A 272 24.82 8.26 -51.07
CA LEU A 272 25.36 8.93 -49.89
C LEU A 272 24.24 9.22 -48.87
N GLY A 273 23.05 9.62 -49.32
CA GLY A 273 21.90 9.83 -48.45
C GLY A 273 21.42 8.54 -47.81
N SER A 274 21.42 7.40 -48.53
CA SER A 274 21.09 6.09 -47.98
C SER A 274 22.05 5.68 -46.86
N PHE A 275 23.34 5.92 -47.05
CA PHE A 275 24.35 5.67 -46.01
C PHE A 275 24.15 6.53 -44.77
N VAL A 276 23.82 7.81 -44.92
CA VAL A 276 23.52 8.71 -43.80
C VAL A 276 22.26 8.25 -43.04
N ALA A 277 21.20 7.89 -43.79
CA ALA A 277 19.97 7.38 -43.16
C ALA A 277 20.19 6.06 -42.41
N PHE A 278 20.98 5.13 -42.99
CA PHE A 278 21.34 3.87 -42.35
C PHE A 278 22.00 4.10 -41.00
N ASN A 279 22.95 5.01 -40.90
CA ASN A 279 23.58 5.38 -39.63
C ASN A 279 22.60 6.06 -38.69
N GLY A 280 21.66 6.86 -39.20
CA GLY A 280 20.55 7.44 -38.43
C GLY A 280 19.68 6.35 -37.78
N TYR A 281 19.27 5.34 -38.55
CA TYR A 281 18.51 4.19 -38.02
C TYR A 281 19.32 3.35 -37.01
N LEU A 282 20.60 3.12 -37.26
CA LEU A 282 21.49 2.43 -36.32
C LEU A 282 21.56 3.15 -34.97
N MET A 283 21.64 4.49 -34.99
CA MET A 283 21.61 5.29 -33.76
C MET A 283 20.28 5.21 -33.03
N LEU A 284 19.15 5.13 -33.73
CA LEU A 284 17.82 4.97 -33.12
C LEU A 284 17.66 3.65 -32.34
N LEU A 285 18.42 2.60 -32.70
CA LEU A 285 18.38 1.31 -31.97
C LEU A 285 19.01 1.38 -30.56
N SER A 286 19.85 2.39 -30.29
CA SER A 286 20.59 2.49 -29.03
C SER A 286 19.66 2.62 -27.81
N TRP A 287 18.63 3.45 -27.89
CA TRP A 287 17.69 3.69 -26.79
C TRP A 287 16.82 2.47 -26.47
N PRO A 288 16.13 1.83 -27.44
CA PRO A 288 15.35 0.62 -27.17
C PRO A 288 16.15 -0.51 -26.53
N MET A 289 17.39 -0.72 -26.98
CA MET A 289 18.27 -1.75 -26.41
C MET A 289 18.56 -1.51 -24.92
N MET A 290 18.78 -0.26 -24.50
CA MET A 290 18.95 0.10 -23.09
C MET A 290 17.62 -0.02 -22.32
N GLY A 291 16.50 0.33 -22.95
CA GLY A 291 15.16 0.31 -22.37
C GLY A 291 14.68 -1.09 -21.96
N ILE A 292 15.03 -2.13 -22.72
CA ILE A 292 14.61 -3.52 -22.46
C ILE A 292 15.01 -3.98 -21.05
N GLY A 293 16.23 -3.68 -20.61
CA GLY A 293 16.70 -4.03 -19.27
C GLY A 293 15.89 -3.33 -18.16
N TYR A 294 15.55 -2.08 -18.38
CA TYR A 294 14.72 -1.31 -17.46
C TYR A 294 13.29 -1.86 -17.39
N VAL A 295 12.68 -2.19 -18.53
CA VAL A 295 11.35 -2.82 -18.63
C VAL A 295 11.31 -4.15 -17.89
N PHE A 296 12.35 -4.97 -18.02
CA PHE A 296 12.45 -6.25 -17.32
C PHE A 296 12.37 -6.05 -15.79
N ASN A 297 13.10 -5.07 -15.25
CA ASN A 297 13.06 -4.73 -13.83
C ASN A 297 11.68 -4.25 -13.39
N LEU A 298 11.06 -3.32 -14.16
CA LEU A 298 9.70 -2.85 -13.89
C LEU A 298 8.68 -3.98 -13.92
N THR A 299 8.81 -4.89 -14.87
CA THR A 299 7.92 -6.05 -15.00
C THR A 299 8.04 -6.98 -13.80
N GLN A 300 9.26 -7.29 -13.37
CA GLN A 300 9.48 -8.13 -12.18
C GLN A 300 8.89 -7.49 -10.91
N LYS A 301 9.21 -6.23 -10.65
CA LYS A 301 8.66 -5.51 -9.50
C LYS A 301 7.13 -5.42 -9.57
N GLY A 302 6.58 -5.10 -10.73
CA GLY A 302 5.14 -5.04 -10.94
C GLY A 302 4.44 -6.38 -10.69
N LEU A 303 5.00 -7.49 -11.20
CA LEU A 303 4.44 -8.83 -10.99
C LEU A 303 4.46 -9.26 -9.52
N VAL A 304 5.55 -8.97 -8.80
CA VAL A 304 5.66 -9.23 -7.36
C VAL A 304 4.66 -8.37 -6.58
N GLY A 305 4.59 -7.07 -6.88
CA GLY A 305 3.62 -6.17 -6.27
C GLY A 305 2.17 -6.63 -6.51
N MET A 306 1.84 -7.02 -7.74
CA MET A 306 0.52 -7.60 -8.06
C MET A 306 0.22 -8.85 -7.25
N ALA A 307 1.18 -9.76 -7.08
CA ALA A 307 1.00 -10.97 -6.31
C ALA A 307 0.65 -10.65 -4.85
N ARG A 308 1.42 -9.76 -4.21
CA ARG A 308 1.23 -9.36 -2.81
C ARG A 308 -0.08 -8.60 -2.57
N VAL A 309 -0.47 -7.72 -3.50
CA VAL A 309 -1.77 -7.02 -3.44
C VAL A 309 -2.91 -8.01 -3.65
N ASN A 310 -2.77 -8.96 -4.56
CA ASN A 310 -3.79 -9.96 -4.85
C ASN A 310 -4.01 -10.95 -3.69
N GLU A 311 -2.98 -11.23 -2.87
CA GLU A 311 -3.13 -12.00 -1.63
C GLU A 311 -4.15 -11.36 -0.69
N ILE A 312 -4.17 -10.02 -0.60
CA ILE A 312 -5.17 -9.31 0.20
C ILE A 312 -6.57 -9.49 -0.41
N PHE A 313 -6.72 -9.30 -1.72
CA PHE A 313 -8.02 -9.47 -2.39
C PHE A 313 -8.59 -10.89 -2.31
N LEU A 314 -7.72 -11.88 -2.17
CA LEU A 314 -8.12 -13.29 -2.00
C LEU A 314 -8.46 -13.63 -0.54
N ALA A 315 -8.07 -12.81 0.41
CA ALA A 315 -8.41 -13.00 1.82
C ALA A 315 -9.92 -12.87 2.00
N ARG A 316 -10.48 -13.71 2.84
CA ARG A 316 -11.91 -13.70 3.17
C ARG A 316 -12.08 -13.60 4.67
N SER A 317 -13.07 -12.81 5.10
CA SER A 317 -13.49 -12.80 6.50
C SER A 317 -14.03 -14.17 6.89
N SER A 318 -13.63 -14.66 8.06
CA SER A 318 -14.20 -15.87 8.66
C SER A 318 -15.63 -15.63 9.16
N ILE A 319 -15.96 -14.36 9.45
CA ILE A 319 -17.27 -13.95 9.95
C ILE A 319 -18.15 -13.57 8.75
N ARG A 320 -19.29 -14.27 8.64
CA ARG A 320 -20.29 -13.96 7.60
C ARG A 320 -21.27 -12.93 8.13
N ASP A 321 -21.41 -11.81 7.43
CA ASP A 321 -22.50 -10.87 7.68
C ASP A 321 -23.78 -11.39 6.97
N MET A 322 -24.86 -11.50 7.73
CA MET A 322 -26.15 -11.96 7.20
C MET A 322 -26.92 -10.87 6.43
N GLY A 323 -26.35 -9.63 6.37
CA GLY A 323 -26.86 -8.51 5.58
C GLY A 323 -28.09 -7.84 6.19
N GLU A 324 -29.27 -8.42 6.01
CA GLU A 324 -30.53 -7.91 6.56
C GLU A 324 -31.09 -8.85 7.61
N GLY A 325 -31.59 -8.30 8.72
CA GLY A 325 -32.17 -9.09 9.80
C GLY A 325 -32.74 -8.24 10.93
N TYR A 326 -33.45 -8.87 11.84
CA TYR A 326 -34.02 -8.24 13.02
C TYR A 326 -32.92 -7.86 14.03
N ILE A 327 -33.06 -6.67 14.58
CA ILE A 327 -32.28 -6.17 15.70
C ILE A 327 -33.26 -5.69 16.76
N PRO A 328 -33.12 -6.10 18.05
CA PRO A 328 -33.96 -5.59 19.11
C PRO A 328 -33.86 -4.05 19.19
N ALA A 329 -35.01 -3.38 19.31
CA ALA A 329 -35.07 -1.92 19.41
C ALA A 329 -34.71 -1.39 20.81
N SER A 330 -34.76 -2.25 21.84
CA SER A 330 -34.48 -1.93 23.24
C SER A 330 -33.59 -3.00 23.85
N SER A 331 -33.16 -2.78 25.10
CA SER A 331 -32.44 -3.82 25.86
C SER A 331 -33.25 -5.10 25.94
N GLY A 332 -32.65 -6.22 25.60
CA GLY A 332 -33.20 -7.56 25.70
C GLY A 332 -32.40 -8.42 26.65
N ASP A 333 -32.96 -9.58 27.03
CA ASP A 333 -32.22 -10.55 27.81
C ASP A 333 -31.06 -11.13 27.01
N LEU A 334 -29.87 -11.14 27.60
CA LEU A 334 -28.69 -11.77 27.02
C LEU A 334 -28.54 -13.19 27.59
N LYS A 335 -28.55 -14.19 26.72
CA LYS A 335 -28.33 -15.60 27.09
C LYS A 335 -27.13 -16.15 26.33
N ILE A 336 -26.25 -16.77 27.08
CA ILE A 336 -25.07 -17.50 26.59
C ILE A 336 -25.28 -18.97 26.98
N SER A 337 -25.10 -19.90 26.04
CA SER A 337 -25.26 -21.32 26.36
C SER A 337 -24.22 -22.18 25.65
N GLY A 338 -23.50 -22.97 26.46
CA GLY A 338 -22.52 -23.95 26.01
C GLY A 338 -21.36 -23.38 25.24
N ILE A 339 -21.00 -22.11 25.49
CA ILE A 339 -19.94 -21.43 24.71
C ILE A 339 -18.59 -22.05 24.99
N ARG A 340 -17.94 -22.52 23.93
CA ARG A 340 -16.51 -22.88 23.90
C ARG A 340 -15.78 -22.05 22.84
N PHE A 341 -14.59 -21.62 23.17
CA PHE A 341 -13.79 -20.83 22.23
C PHE A 341 -12.28 -21.03 22.44
N GLN A 342 -11.56 -21.09 21.30
CA GLN A 342 -10.10 -21.06 21.22
C GLN A 342 -9.65 -20.16 20.06
N TYR A 343 -8.56 -19.42 20.23
CA TYR A 343 -8.05 -18.49 19.19
C TYR A 343 -7.38 -19.22 18.00
N SER A 344 -6.82 -20.38 18.24
CA SER A 344 -6.16 -21.24 17.24
C SER A 344 -6.28 -22.69 17.71
N SER A 345 -6.33 -23.62 16.76
CA SER A 345 -6.36 -25.06 17.05
C SER A 345 -5.17 -25.58 17.87
N GLU A 346 -4.09 -24.81 17.93
CA GLU A 346 -2.88 -25.14 18.70
C GLU A 346 -2.88 -24.55 20.12
N ASN A 347 -3.81 -23.63 20.44
CA ASN A 347 -3.90 -22.96 21.74
C ASN A 347 -4.87 -23.71 22.68
N GLN A 348 -4.71 -23.47 23.98
CA GLN A 348 -5.70 -23.91 24.98
C GLN A 348 -7.03 -23.19 24.75
N GLU A 349 -8.14 -23.84 25.14
CA GLU A 349 -9.45 -23.23 25.13
C GLU A 349 -9.45 -21.99 26.04
N ALA A 350 -9.87 -20.86 25.49
CA ALA A 350 -10.00 -19.60 26.23
C ALA A 350 -11.33 -19.47 26.95
N LEU A 351 -12.34 -20.23 26.53
CA LEU A 351 -13.62 -20.42 27.22
C LEU A 351 -14.04 -21.89 27.13
N LYS A 352 -14.46 -22.47 28.28
CA LYS A 352 -14.82 -23.88 28.45
C LYS A 352 -16.26 -23.98 28.93
N GLU A 353 -17.21 -24.22 28.00
CA GLU A 353 -18.61 -24.55 28.28
C GLU A 353 -19.32 -23.57 29.24
N MET A 354 -19.34 -22.30 28.85
CA MET A 354 -19.93 -21.23 29.64
C MET A 354 -21.43 -21.11 29.38
N ASP A 355 -22.23 -21.10 30.48
CA ASP A 355 -23.65 -20.77 30.50
C ASP A 355 -23.90 -19.54 31.37
N LEU A 356 -24.63 -18.54 30.84
CA LEU A 356 -24.91 -17.31 31.55
C LEU A 356 -26.19 -16.66 31.01
N THR A 357 -26.99 -16.10 31.94
CA THR A 357 -28.17 -15.29 31.57
C THR A 357 -28.11 -13.97 32.32
N ILE A 358 -28.35 -12.86 31.60
CA ILE A 358 -28.41 -11.52 32.15
C ILE A 358 -29.75 -10.92 31.70
N SER A 359 -30.58 -10.55 32.66
CA SER A 359 -31.85 -9.91 32.35
C SER A 359 -31.65 -8.46 31.90
N CYS A 360 -32.59 -7.97 31.12
CA CYS A 360 -32.60 -6.59 30.62
C CYS A 360 -32.40 -5.57 31.75
N GLY A 361 -31.50 -4.60 31.55
CA GLY A 361 -31.20 -3.52 32.47
C GLY A 361 -30.29 -3.90 33.66
N GLN A 362 -29.96 -5.18 33.84
CA GLN A 362 -29.07 -5.61 34.91
C GLN A 362 -27.60 -5.31 34.64
N THR A 363 -26.83 -5.17 35.71
CA THR A 363 -25.39 -5.05 35.67
C THR A 363 -24.74 -6.37 36.07
N LEU A 364 -23.91 -6.94 35.19
CA LEU A 364 -23.07 -8.09 35.48
C LEU A 364 -21.64 -7.62 35.73
N GLY A 365 -21.08 -7.94 36.88
CA GLY A 365 -19.66 -7.81 37.19
C GLY A 365 -18.91 -9.10 36.85
N ILE A 366 -17.79 -8.97 36.17
CA ILE A 366 -16.91 -10.10 35.81
C ILE A 366 -15.53 -9.86 36.40
N VAL A 367 -15.06 -10.76 37.24
CA VAL A 367 -13.74 -10.75 37.87
C VAL A 367 -13.02 -12.07 37.63
N GLY A 368 -11.71 -12.07 37.70
CA GLY A 368 -10.90 -13.29 37.57
C GLY A 368 -9.44 -12.97 37.27
N VAL A 369 -8.61 -14.00 37.31
CA VAL A 369 -7.17 -13.88 37.04
C VAL A 369 -6.88 -13.44 35.59
N ILE A 370 -5.67 -12.94 35.34
CA ILE A 370 -5.23 -12.63 34.01
C ILE A 370 -5.22 -13.90 33.16
N GLY A 371 -5.80 -13.86 31.98
CA GLY A 371 -5.89 -15.02 31.08
C GLY A 371 -7.13 -15.87 31.25
N SER A 372 -8.01 -15.60 32.24
CA SER A 372 -9.23 -16.38 32.50
C SER A 372 -10.36 -16.26 31.46
N GLY A 373 -10.17 -15.53 30.34
CA GLY A 373 -11.15 -15.45 29.25
C GLY A 373 -12.10 -14.24 29.28
N LYS A 374 -12.02 -13.34 30.27
CA LYS A 374 -12.93 -12.17 30.42
C LYS A 374 -13.06 -11.31 29.15
N THR A 375 -11.93 -10.84 28.65
CA THR A 375 -11.89 -10.05 27.39
C THR A 375 -12.31 -10.88 26.18
N THR A 376 -12.11 -12.20 26.21
CA THR A 376 -12.56 -13.11 25.14
C THR A 376 -14.07 -13.13 25.05
N LEU A 377 -14.76 -13.17 26.19
CA LEU A 377 -16.21 -13.08 26.25
C LEU A 377 -16.73 -11.77 25.63
N ALA A 378 -16.14 -10.63 26.01
CA ALA A 378 -16.50 -9.33 25.42
C ALA A 378 -16.31 -9.31 23.88
N ARG A 379 -15.26 -9.94 23.38
CA ARG A 379 -14.98 -10.03 21.94
C ARG A 379 -15.95 -10.95 21.20
N LEU A 380 -16.43 -12.00 21.81
CA LEU A 380 -17.46 -12.88 21.25
C LEU A 380 -18.82 -12.16 21.19
N LEU A 381 -19.19 -11.41 22.22
CA LEU A 381 -20.41 -10.58 22.23
C LEU A 381 -20.43 -9.57 21.09
N LEU A 382 -19.28 -8.94 20.79
CA LEU A 382 -19.10 -8.04 19.65
C LEU A 382 -19.00 -8.75 18.29
N ARG A 383 -19.05 -10.08 18.33
CA ARG A 383 -18.84 -10.92 17.16
C ARG A 383 -17.57 -10.51 16.38
N PHE A 384 -16.45 -10.31 17.13
CA PHE A 384 -15.12 -10.24 16.55
C PHE A 384 -14.59 -11.63 16.19
N TYR A 385 -15.18 -12.65 16.80
CA TYR A 385 -14.99 -14.07 16.56
C TYR A 385 -16.33 -14.78 16.69
N ASP A 386 -16.55 -15.87 15.98
CA ASP A 386 -17.64 -16.79 16.23
C ASP A 386 -17.17 -17.90 17.18
N PRO A 387 -18.01 -18.40 18.10
CA PRO A 387 -17.64 -19.48 19.04
C PRO A 387 -17.39 -20.79 18.29
N ALA A 388 -16.57 -21.67 18.89
CA ALA A 388 -16.33 -23.01 18.35
C ALA A 388 -17.55 -23.93 18.57
N SER A 389 -18.26 -23.78 19.68
CA SER A 389 -19.56 -24.41 19.97
C SER A 389 -20.37 -23.53 20.90
N GLY A 390 -21.67 -23.84 21.02
CA GLY A 390 -22.62 -23.02 21.74
C GLY A 390 -23.09 -21.81 20.96
N ASP A 391 -23.93 -20.98 21.56
CA ASP A 391 -24.46 -19.77 20.91
C ASP A 391 -24.76 -18.66 21.92
N ILE A 392 -24.90 -17.44 21.42
CA ILE A 392 -25.23 -16.25 22.20
C ILE A 392 -26.51 -15.67 21.61
N TRP A 393 -27.49 -15.41 22.47
CA TRP A 393 -28.79 -14.85 22.10
C TRP A 393 -29.02 -13.51 22.78
N ILE A 394 -29.59 -12.58 22.03
CA ILE A 394 -30.14 -11.33 22.53
C ILE A 394 -31.62 -11.34 22.22
N ASP A 395 -32.46 -11.22 23.25
CA ASP A 395 -33.92 -11.27 23.14
C ASP A 395 -34.41 -12.50 22.34
N GLY A 396 -33.83 -13.68 22.66
CA GLY A 396 -34.17 -14.96 22.06
C GLY A 396 -33.68 -15.19 20.63
N LYS A 397 -32.91 -14.27 20.05
CA LYS A 397 -32.33 -14.39 18.72
C LYS A 397 -30.82 -14.54 18.77
N SER A 398 -30.28 -15.49 18.00
CA SER A 398 -28.82 -15.69 17.90
C SER A 398 -28.12 -14.48 17.29
N ILE A 399 -27.02 -14.05 17.89
CA ILE A 399 -26.19 -12.97 17.35
C ILE A 399 -25.55 -13.33 16.01
N GLN A 400 -25.45 -14.63 15.68
CA GLN A 400 -24.92 -15.09 14.39
C GLN A 400 -25.90 -14.82 13.24
N GLU A 401 -27.20 -14.72 13.54
CA GLU A 401 -28.26 -14.38 12.57
C GLU A 401 -28.53 -12.88 12.46
N MET A 402 -27.88 -12.05 13.29
CA MET A 402 -28.04 -10.61 13.26
C MET A 402 -27.08 -9.97 12.23
N PRO A 403 -27.49 -8.88 11.55
CA PRO A 403 -26.57 -8.05 10.76
C PRO A 403 -25.45 -7.50 11.64
N LEU A 404 -24.20 -7.64 11.21
CA LEU A 404 -23.04 -7.20 12.00
C LEU A 404 -23.09 -5.72 12.37
N LYS A 405 -23.53 -4.87 11.43
CA LYS A 405 -23.71 -3.43 11.68
C LYS A 405 -24.68 -3.21 12.83
N GLY A 406 -25.85 -3.83 12.77
CA GLY A 406 -26.87 -3.66 13.77
C GLY A 406 -26.50 -4.24 15.14
N LEU A 407 -25.90 -5.44 15.19
CA LEU A 407 -25.37 -6.01 16.43
C LEU A 407 -24.33 -5.06 17.08
N ARG A 408 -23.42 -4.54 16.28
CA ARG A 408 -22.40 -3.61 16.80
C ARG A 408 -22.97 -2.25 17.13
N ASP A 409 -24.05 -1.81 16.47
CA ASP A 409 -24.80 -0.60 16.85
C ASP A 409 -25.57 -0.80 18.16
N TYR A 410 -26.03 -1.99 18.43
CA TYR A 410 -26.69 -2.36 19.70
C TYR A 410 -25.73 -2.34 20.90
N ILE A 411 -24.41 -2.56 20.69
CA ILE A 411 -23.42 -2.69 21.75
C ILE A 411 -22.52 -1.46 21.83
N GLY A 412 -22.45 -0.82 23.00
CA GLY A 412 -21.39 0.12 23.36
C GLY A 412 -20.21 -0.64 23.97
N TYR A 413 -18.99 -0.39 23.49
CA TYR A 413 -17.80 -1.09 23.96
C TYR A 413 -16.67 -0.14 24.30
N VAL A 414 -16.13 -0.29 25.49
CA VAL A 414 -14.90 0.36 25.92
C VAL A 414 -13.85 -0.71 26.18
N SER A 415 -12.78 -0.69 25.42
CA SER A 415 -11.68 -1.66 25.55
C SER A 415 -10.72 -1.29 26.66
N GLN A 416 -10.00 -2.29 27.18
CA GLN A 416 -8.94 -2.12 28.19
C GLN A 416 -7.89 -1.08 27.77
N GLU A 417 -7.45 -1.12 26.50
CA GLU A 417 -6.58 -0.11 25.91
C GLU A 417 -7.38 0.70 24.85
N PRO A 418 -7.90 1.88 25.20
CA PRO A 418 -8.71 2.65 24.28
C PRO A 418 -7.86 3.28 23.16
N PHE A 419 -8.32 3.11 21.94
CA PHE A 419 -7.72 3.76 20.77
C PHE A 419 -8.47 5.07 20.44
N LEU A 420 -7.70 6.14 20.26
CA LEU A 420 -8.21 7.43 19.81
C LEU A 420 -7.59 7.82 18.47
N PHE A 421 -8.42 8.32 17.57
CA PHE A 421 -7.97 8.80 16.27
C PHE A 421 -7.29 10.17 16.42
N SER A 422 -6.33 10.47 15.55
CA SER A 422 -5.66 11.77 15.47
C SER A 422 -6.59 12.85 14.88
N THR A 423 -7.64 13.18 15.62
CA THR A 423 -8.66 14.16 15.30
C THR A 423 -9.02 14.91 16.58
N SER A 424 -10.01 15.84 16.54
CA SER A 424 -10.47 16.53 17.75
C SER A 424 -11.14 15.57 18.75
N ILE A 425 -11.21 15.97 20.02
CA ILE A 425 -11.97 15.26 21.07
C ILE A 425 -13.42 15.09 20.64
N ARG A 426 -14.04 16.15 20.11
CA ARG A 426 -15.39 16.13 19.52
C ARG A 426 -15.54 14.99 18.51
N SER A 427 -14.66 14.95 17.52
CA SER A 427 -14.72 13.94 16.44
C SER A 427 -14.53 12.51 16.97
N ASN A 428 -13.71 12.35 18.01
CA ASN A 428 -13.54 11.05 18.67
C ASN A 428 -14.80 10.59 19.41
N ILE A 429 -15.53 11.49 20.05
CA ILE A 429 -16.80 11.18 20.73
C ILE A 429 -17.91 10.94 19.70
N ALA A 430 -18.02 11.83 18.70
CA ALA A 430 -19.02 11.74 17.62
C ALA A 430 -18.91 10.47 16.76
N LEU A 431 -17.77 9.76 16.79
CA LEU A 431 -17.66 8.45 16.14
C LEU A 431 -18.69 7.42 16.64
N GLY A 432 -19.23 7.60 17.84
CA GLY A 432 -20.28 6.74 18.38
C GLY A 432 -21.62 6.84 17.64
N ARG A 433 -21.94 8.01 17.08
CA ARG A 433 -23.21 8.26 16.35
C ARG A 433 -23.03 9.43 15.38
N GLU A 434 -23.54 9.29 14.15
CA GLU A 434 -23.59 10.37 13.15
C GLU A 434 -24.56 11.49 13.61
N ASN A 435 -24.36 12.70 13.09
CA ASN A 435 -25.18 13.90 13.35
C ASN A 435 -25.29 14.32 14.83
N ALA A 436 -24.15 14.36 15.50
CA ALA A 436 -24.05 14.82 16.89
C ALA A 436 -24.31 16.32 17.02
N SER A 437 -25.24 16.74 17.87
CA SER A 437 -25.36 18.14 18.29
C SER A 437 -24.36 18.46 19.42
N ASP A 438 -23.95 19.72 19.50
CA ASP A 438 -23.02 20.17 20.52
C ASP A 438 -23.56 19.94 21.94
N PHE A 439 -24.83 20.20 22.14
CA PHE A 439 -25.51 19.97 23.41
C PHE A 439 -25.48 18.48 23.83
N GLU A 440 -25.68 17.57 22.89
CA GLU A 440 -25.63 16.13 23.22
C GLU A 440 -24.20 15.68 23.58
N ILE A 441 -23.19 16.21 22.89
CA ILE A 441 -21.78 15.92 23.19
C ILE A 441 -21.41 16.47 24.56
N GLU A 442 -21.75 17.71 24.88
CA GLU A 442 -21.47 18.34 26.17
C GLU A 442 -22.11 17.55 27.34
N LYS A 443 -23.36 17.11 27.18
CA LYS A 443 -24.03 16.27 28.15
C LYS A 443 -23.31 14.93 28.40
N ILE A 444 -22.84 14.28 27.34
CA ILE A 444 -22.10 13.02 27.48
C ILE A 444 -20.72 13.24 28.09
N VAL A 445 -20.07 14.35 27.79
CA VAL A 445 -18.80 14.76 28.40
C VAL A 445 -18.96 14.94 29.90
N GLU A 446 -20.05 15.58 30.35
CA GLU A 446 -20.38 15.72 31.76
C GLU A 446 -20.58 14.34 32.42
N ILE A 447 -21.38 13.47 31.81
CA ILE A 447 -21.63 12.11 32.32
C ILE A 447 -20.33 11.30 32.39
N ALA A 448 -19.42 11.49 31.44
CA ALA A 448 -18.10 10.82 31.40
C ALA A 448 -17.05 11.50 32.31
N GLY A 449 -17.42 12.48 33.15
CA GLY A 449 -16.54 13.14 34.10
C GLY A 449 -15.39 13.90 33.44
N MET A 450 -15.63 14.54 32.29
CA MET A 450 -14.58 15.22 31.52
C MET A 450 -14.66 16.73 31.54
N THR A 451 -15.62 17.34 32.25
CA THR A 451 -15.83 18.78 32.23
C THR A 451 -14.58 19.56 32.67
N SER A 452 -13.97 19.16 33.78
CA SER A 452 -12.73 19.79 34.27
C SER A 452 -11.53 19.56 33.35
N ASP A 453 -11.45 18.44 32.65
CA ASP A 453 -10.38 18.22 31.66
C ASP A 453 -10.54 19.17 30.48
N LEU A 454 -11.77 19.35 29.96
CA LEU A 454 -12.02 20.22 28.82
C LEU A 454 -11.72 21.69 29.12
N GLU A 455 -11.98 22.16 30.36
CA GLU A 455 -11.63 23.52 30.77
C GLU A 455 -10.11 23.76 30.70
N ASN A 456 -9.31 22.73 30.91
CA ASN A 456 -7.86 22.79 30.87
C ASN A 456 -7.26 22.60 29.46
N PHE A 457 -8.05 22.19 28.47
CA PHE A 457 -7.58 22.04 27.09
C PHE A 457 -7.70 23.36 26.31
N PRO A 458 -6.66 23.73 25.49
CA PRO A 458 -6.60 25.03 24.84
C PRO A 458 -7.79 25.33 23.92
N ASP A 459 -8.31 24.33 23.23
CA ASP A 459 -9.41 24.43 22.26
C ASP A 459 -10.63 23.59 22.70
N HIS A 460 -10.77 23.30 24.00
CA HIS A 460 -11.88 22.51 24.56
C HIS A 460 -12.17 21.24 23.75
N LEU A 461 -13.39 21.07 23.23
CA LEU A 461 -13.80 19.92 22.40
C LEU A 461 -13.07 19.85 21.07
N GLU A 462 -12.58 20.97 20.52
CA GLU A 462 -11.84 21.02 19.26
C GLU A 462 -10.34 20.72 19.44
N THR A 463 -9.87 20.49 20.66
CA THR A 463 -8.48 20.11 20.92
C THR A 463 -8.11 18.86 20.13
N MET A 464 -7.09 18.99 19.29
CA MET A 464 -6.57 17.90 18.48
C MET A 464 -5.79 16.90 19.32
N ILE A 465 -6.13 15.63 19.19
CA ILE A 465 -5.41 14.52 19.83
C ILE A 465 -4.24 14.13 18.95
N GLY A 466 -3.04 14.04 19.53
CA GLY A 466 -1.86 13.55 18.84
C GLY A 466 -1.97 12.09 18.41
N GLU A 467 -0.98 11.62 17.65
CA GLU A 467 -0.96 10.24 17.15
C GLU A 467 -1.14 9.24 18.32
N LYS A 468 -2.15 8.36 18.22
CA LYS A 468 -2.57 7.42 19.27
C LYS A 468 -2.94 8.08 20.62
N GLY A 469 -3.25 9.38 20.63
CA GLY A 469 -3.60 10.14 21.83
C GLY A 469 -2.41 10.32 22.79
N VAL A 470 -1.20 10.47 22.30
CA VAL A 470 0.03 10.57 23.12
C VAL A 470 0.01 11.79 24.07
N THR A 471 -0.71 12.83 23.72
CA THR A 471 -0.82 14.05 24.54
C THR A 471 -1.77 13.94 25.73
N LEU A 472 -2.54 12.85 25.86
CA LEU A 472 -3.52 12.62 26.91
C LEU A 472 -3.01 11.63 27.97
N SER A 473 -3.45 11.83 29.22
CA SER A 473 -3.24 10.84 30.28
C SER A 473 -4.04 9.55 30.00
N GLY A 474 -3.69 8.43 30.67
CA GLY A 474 -4.42 7.18 30.56
C GLY A 474 -5.90 7.31 30.94
N GLY A 475 -6.20 8.02 32.03
CA GLY A 475 -7.55 8.29 32.49
C GLY A 475 -8.36 9.16 31.50
N GLN A 476 -7.76 10.19 30.93
CA GLN A 476 -8.40 11.02 29.91
C GLN A 476 -8.75 10.20 28.66
N LYS A 477 -7.85 9.31 28.19
CA LYS A 477 -8.14 8.40 27.08
C LYS A 477 -9.31 7.47 27.38
N GLN A 478 -9.37 6.91 28.59
CA GLN A 478 -10.45 6.04 28.99
C GLN A 478 -11.79 6.79 29.05
N ARG A 479 -11.82 8.01 29.60
CA ARG A 479 -13.03 8.84 29.64
C ARG A 479 -13.53 9.26 28.26
N ILE A 480 -12.66 9.63 27.33
CA ILE A 480 -13.05 9.91 25.92
C ILE A 480 -13.65 8.66 25.27
N ALA A 481 -13.04 7.50 25.47
CA ALA A 481 -13.56 6.25 24.93
C ALA A 481 -14.90 5.84 25.58
N LEU A 482 -15.08 6.12 26.88
CA LEU A 482 -16.35 5.96 27.57
C LEU A 482 -17.40 6.91 26.99
N ALA A 483 -17.09 8.20 26.85
CA ALA A 483 -17.97 9.19 26.21
C ALA A 483 -18.41 8.73 24.81
N ARG A 484 -17.49 8.23 23.98
CA ARG A 484 -17.79 7.64 22.66
C ARG A 484 -18.80 6.50 22.75
N ALA A 485 -18.62 5.57 23.68
CA ALA A 485 -19.49 4.42 23.85
C ALA A 485 -20.88 4.83 24.36
N LEU A 486 -20.93 5.76 25.31
CA LEU A 486 -22.18 6.30 25.90
C LEU A 486 -22.96 7.18 24.90
N PHE A 487 -22.24 7.93 24.05
CA PHE A 487 -22.85 8.79 23.04
C PHE A 487 -23.71 8.00 22.02
N LYS A 488 -23.39 6.75 21.84
CA LYS A 488 -24.15 5.79 21.03
C LYS A 488 -25.52 5.45 21.64
N ASN A 489 -25.71 5.69 22.93
CA ASN A 489 -26.89 5.30 23.71
C ASN A 489 -27.23 3.80 23.52
N PRO A 490 -26.29 2.89 23.81
CA PRO A 490 -26.42 1.49 23.46
C PRO A 490 -27.36 0.75 24.42
N PRO A 491 -28.19 -0.21 23.94
CA PRO A 491 -28.96 -1.10 24.82
C PRO A 491 -28.10 -2.04 25.68
N LEU A 492 -26.91 -2.44 25.19
CA LEU A 492 -25.91 -3.22 25.91
C LEU A 492 -24.57 -2.47 25.99
N LEU A 493 -24.04 -2.26 27.20
CA LEU A 493 -22.76 -1.59 27.43
C LEU A 493 -21.74 -2.58 28.00
N ILE A 494 -20.61 -2.73 27.33
CA ILE A 494 -19.50 -3.60 27.78
C ILE A 494 -18.30 -2.72 28.13
N LEU A 495 -17.85 -2.78 29.38
CA LEU A 495 -16.72 -2.03 29.92
C LEU A 495 -15.62 -3.03 30.29
N ASP A 496 -14.59 -3.12 29.44
CA ASP A 496 -13.49 -4.08 29.62
C ASP A 496 -12.30 -3.36 30.28
N ASP A 497 -12.19 -3.50 31.60
CA ASP A 497 -11.18 -2.88 32.49
C ASP A 497 -11.03 -1.36 32.28
N SER A 498 -12.15 -0.69 32.01
CA SER A 498 -12.21 0.70 31.53
C SER A 498 -11.92 1.74 32.61
N PHE A 499 -11.79 1.34 33.88
CA PHE A 499 -11.56 2.23 35.02
C PHE A 499 -10.16 2.10 35.62
N SER A 500 -9.29 1.24 35.04
CA SER A 500 -7.98 0.89 35.61
C SER A 500 -7.04 2.09 35.80
N ASN A 501 -7.13 3.10 34.95
CA ASN A 501 -6.29 4.31 35.00
C ASN A 501 -6.96 5.52 35.68
N LEU A 502 -8.10 5.29 36.35
CA LEU A 502 -8.82 6.33 37.10
C LEU A 502 -8.52 6.22 38.61
N ASP A 503 -8.59 7.34 39.29
CA ASP A 503 -8.61 7.36 40.73
C ASP A 503 -9.97 6.87 41.26
N SER A 504 -10.03 6.51 42.56
CA SER A 504 -11.22 5.92 43.14
C SER A 504 -12.41 6.86 43.21
N GLU A 505 -12.18 8.17 43.36
CA GLU A 505 -13.23 9.20 43.42
C GLU A 505 -13.92 9.35 42.05
N MET A 506 -13.14 9.44 40.99
CA MET A 506 -13.65 9.50 39.64
C MET A 506 -14.34 8.20 39.21
N GLU A 507 -13.82 7.05 39.62
CA GLU A 507 -14.45 5.74 39.37
C GLU A 507 -15.85 5.67 40.01
N GLU A 508 -16.01 6.07 41.28
CA GLU A 508 -17.29 6.10 41.96
C GLU A 508 -18.28 7.09 41.32
N GLU A 509 -17.81 8.26 40.92
CA GLU A 509 -18.61 9.25 40.21
C GLU A 509 -19.14 8.68 38.88
N LEU A 510 -18.29 8.07 38.07
CA LEU A 510 -18.68 7.49 36.80
C LEU A 510 -19.66 6.33 36.95
N LEU A 511 -19.45 5.45 37.92
CA LEU A 511 -20.39 4.35 38.23
C LEU A 511 -21.76 4.88 38.66
N ARG A 512 -21.80 5.94 39.47
CA ARG A 512 -23.03 6.63 39.84
C ARG A 512 -23.73 7.25 38.66
N ASN A 513 -23.00 7.96 37.80
CA ASN A 513 -23.53 8.58 36.57
C ASN A 513 -24.12 7.52 35.62
N LEU A 514 -23.43 6.39 35.43
CA LEU A 514 -23.94 5.26 34.65
C LEU A 514 -25.23 4.66 35.24
N LYS A 515 -25.35 4.59 36.54
CA LYS A 515 -26.56 4.09 37.22
C LYS A 515 -27.75 5.05 37.03
N ILE A 516 -27.52 6.35 37.05
CA ILE A 516 -28.57 7.38 36.92
C ILE A 516 -29.02 7.54 35.47
N HIS A 517 -28.08 7.72 34.56
CA HIS A 517 -28.38 8.13 33.17
C HIS A 517 -28.60 6.96 32.23
N PHE A 518 -28.12 5.76 32.57
CA PHE A 518 -28.22 4.54 31.75
C PHE A 518 -28.85 3.37 32.55
N LYS A 519 -29.90 3.66 33.33
CA LYS A 519 -30.57 2.68 34.18
C LYS A 519 -31.16 1.48 33.42
N ASP A 520 -31.70 1.74 32.20
CA ASP A 520 -32.36 0.73 31.37
C ASP A 520 -31.38 -0.03 30.46
N THR A 521 -30.10 0.35 30.44
CA THR A 521 -29.03 -0.30 29.68
C THR A 521 -28.52 -1.52 30.45
N THR A 522 -28.46 -2.67 29.78
CA THR A 522 -27.77 -3.87 30.33
C THR A 522 -26.25 -3.60 30.33
N LYS A 523 -25.56 -3.84 31.43
CA LYS A 523 -24.14 -3.53 31.58
C LYS A 523 -23.33 -4.78 31.91
N ILE A 524 -22.19 -4.93 31.26
CA ILE A 524 -21.18 -5.94 31.57
C ILE A 524 -19.90 -5.19 31.95
N ILE A 525 -19.49 -5.29 33.19
CA ILE A 525 -18.32 -4.61 33.74
C ILE A 525 -17.25 -5.66 34.07
N ILE A 526 -16.20 -5.68 33.27
CA ILE A 526 -15.03 -6.51 33.53
C ILE A 526 -14.01 -5.66 34.28
N SER A 527 -13.60 -6.09 35.47
CA SER A 527 -12.62 -5.35 36.26
C SER A 527 -11.75 -6.28 37.08
N HIS A 528 -10.54 -5.83 37.39
CA HIS A 528 -9.66 -6.42 38.39
C HIS A 528 -9.85 -5.78 39.77
N ARG A 529 -10.60 -4.67 39.87
CA ARG A 529 -10.91 -3.98 41.11
C ARG A 529 -12.28 -4.42 41.64
N LEU A 530 -12.32 -4.84 42.89
CA LEU A 530 -13.58 -5.24 43.53
C LEU A 530 -14.53 -4.05 43.70
N SER A 531 -14.02 -2.83 43.97
CA SER A 531 -14.81 -1.61 44.07
C SER A 531 -15.72 -1.36 42.88
N THR A 532 -15.22 -1.64 41.69
CA THR A 532 -15.95 -1.41 40.42
C THR A 532 -17.18 -2.32 40.28
N ILE A 533 -17.12 -3.55 40.81
CA ILE A 533 -18.15 -4.58 40.60
C ILE A 533 -19.07 -4.80 41.80
N LEU A 534 -18.75 -4.26 42.98
CA LEU A 534 -19.53 -4.44 44.18
C LEU A 534 -21.00 -4.00 44.07
N ASN A 535 -21.29 -3.07 43.18
CA ASN A 535 -22.64 -2.55 42.92
C ASN A 535 -23.36 -3.28 41.76
N ALA A 536 -22.78 -4.34 41.21
CA ALA A 536 -23.42 -5.16 40.19
C ALA A 536 -24.47 -6.11 40.86
N GLU A 537 -25.58 -6.30 40.15
CA GLU A 537 -26.65 -7.20 40.60
C GLU A 537 -26.19 -8.68 40.59
N ASN A 538 -25.34 -9.04 39.66
CA ASN A 538 -24.73 -10.36 39.53
C ASN A 538 -23.22 -10.23 39.38
N ILE A 539 -22.49 -11.11 40.06
CA ILE A 539 -21.02 -11.18 39.94
C ILE A 539 -20.63 -12.61 39.55
N ILE A 540 -19.82 -12.73 38.52
CA ILE A 540 -19.20 -14.00 38.12
C ILE A 540 -17.69 -13.93 38.30
N VAL A 541 -17.13 -15.04 38.78
CA VAL A 541 -15.69 -15.23 38.92
C VAL A 541 -15.24 -16.19 37.83
N MET A 542 -14.34 -15.77 36.99
CA MET A 542 -13.78 -16.59 35.91
C MET A 542 -12.41 -17.11 36.31
N GLU A 543 -12.23 -18.41 36.21
CA GLU A 543 -10.99 -19.12 36.46
C GLU A 543 -10.78 -20.15 35.35
N ASP A 544 -9.70 -20.05 34.60
CA ASP A 544 -9.33 -20.97 33.50
C ASP A 544 -10.39 -21.16 32.37
N GLY A 545 -11.19 -20.17 32.04
CA GLY A 545 -12.14 -20.16 30.91
C GLY A 545 -13.55 -20.58 31.32
#